data_d327fbd866512956cfd49404d59dd9d9
#
_entry.id   d327fbd866512956cfd49404d59dd9d9
#
_cell.length_a   1.000
_cell.length_b   1.000
_cell.length_c   1.000
_cell.angle_alpha   90.00
_cell.angle_beta   90.00
_cell.angle_gamma   90.00
#
_symmetry.space_group_name_H-M   'P 1'
#
loop_
_entity.id
_entity.type
_entity.pdbx_description
1 polymer ?
#
loop_
_entity_poly.entity_id
_entity_poly.type
_entity_poly.pdbx_seq_one_letter_code
_entity_poly.pdbx_strand_id
1 'polypeptide(L)'
;MSSEQYLPRIAPGDHRGYMEYALEQARLSPPAPTKFCVGAVLVDAEANKILSTGYSLELPGERLGDPGKTHAEQCCLIKVAEMHGLPEERLGEVLPDNTVLYTTMEPCNERLSGNRTCVDRILRLNGAIKTVYVGIKEPETFIGQNSGRARLEEAGIPVTIVEGMQDRILEVSTAGHERS
;
A
#
# COMPACT_ATOMS: atom_id res chain seq x y z
N MET A 1 13.37 -0.43 26.44
CA MET A 1 13.37 0.79 25.64
C MET A 1 12.76 0.51 24.29
N SER A 2 11.60 1.05 24.05
CA SER A 2 11.06 1.03 22.69
C SER A 2 11.99 1.87 21.82
N SER A 3 12.52 1.27 20.77
CA SER A 3 13.12 2.06 19.71
C SER A 3 11.98 2.92 19.15
N GLU A 4 11.93 4.17 19.51
CA GLU A 4 11.09 5.13 18.78
C GLU A 4 11.59 5.08 17.35
N GLN A 5 10.80 4.45 16.49
CA GLN A 5 11.08 4.51 15.06
C GLN A 5 11.08 5.98 14.68
N TYR A 6 12.24 6.45 14.26
CA TYR A 6 12.40 7.83 13.86
C TYR A 6 11.64 8.03 12.55
N LEU A 7 10.40 8.51 12.67
CA LEU A 7 9.59 8.81 11.49
C LEU A 7 10.10 10.09 10.82
N PRO A 8 10.19 10.12 9.49
CA PRO A 8 10.64 11.31 8.78
C PRO A 8 9.64 12.46 8.97
N ARG A 9 10.16 13.69 8.92
CA ARG A 9 9.31 14.88 8.88
C ARG A 9 8.99 15.21 7.44
N ILE A 10 7.74 15.03 7.07
CA ILE A 10 7.24 15.33 5.73
C ILE A 10 6.21 16.45 5.87
N ALA A 11 6.33 17.49 5.06
CA ALA A 11 5.43 18.64 5.13
C ALA A 11 4.00 18.24 4.75
N PRO A 12 2.97 18.90 5.32
CA PRO A 12 1.59 18.66 4.90
C PRO A 12 1.41 18.89 3.40
N GLY A 13 0.76 17.96 2.73
CA GLY A 13 0.51 18.05 1.28
C GLY A 13 1.73 17.74 0.40
N ASP A 14 2.86 17.36 0.98
CA ASP A 14 4.04 16.95 0.22
C ASP A 14 3.88 15.49 -0.25
N HIS A 15 3.07 15.29 -1.29
CA HIS A 15 2.78 13.96 -1.82
C HIS A 15 4.04 13.26 -2.33
N ARG A 16 4.97 14.00 -2.91
CA ARG A 16 6.24 13.44 -3.36
C ARG A 16 7.08 12.96 -2.18
N GLY A 17 7.13 13.72 -1.10
CA GLY A 17 7.84 13.32 0.12
C GLY A 17 7.29 12.03 0.72
N TYR A 18 5.98 11.89 0.79
CA TYR A 18 5.34 10.65 1.23
C TYR A 18 5.61 9.48 0.28
N MET A 19 5.58 9.73 -1.03
CA MET A 19 5.89 8.69 -2.01
C MET A 19 7.37 8.28 -1.96
N GLU A 20 8.28 9.21 -1.71
CA GLU A 20 9.71 8.89 -1.45
C GLU A 20 9.85 7.96 -0.25
N TYR A 21 9.10 8.23 0.82
CA TYR A 21 9.12 7.36 1.99
C TYR A 21 8.52 5.98 1.71
N ALA A 22 7.45 5.92 0.92
CA ALA A 22 6.89 4.64 0.46
C ALA A 22 7.92 3.86 -0.37
N LEU A 23 8.69 4.55 -1.21
CA LEU A 23 9.76 3.92 -1.99
C LEU A 23 10.86 3.35 -1.09
N GLU A 24 11.22 4.05 -0.02
CA GLU A 24 12.17 3.52 0.97
C GLU A 24 11.64 2.23 1.62
N GLN A 25 10.35 2.16 1.89
CA GLN A 25 9.73 0.93 2.40
C GLN A 25 9.83 -0.21 1.36
N ALA A 26 9.61 0.10 0.09
CA ALA A 26 9.73 -0.89 -0.98
C ALA A 26 11.13 -1.50 -1.05
N ARG A 27 12.16 -0.73 -0.75
CA ARG A 27 13.56 -1.21 -0.73
C ARG A 27 13.84 -2.23 0.36
N LEU A 28 13.00 -2.28 1.39
CA LEU A 28 13.11 -3.27 2.47
C LEU A 28 12.55 -4.64 2.06
N SER A 29 11.74 -4.69 1.00
CA SER A 29 11.17 -5.93 0.52
C SER A 29 12.23 -6.81 -0.15
N PRO A 30 12.29 -8.13 0.18
CA PRO A 30 13.27 -9.00 -0.45
C PRO A 30 12.96 -9.18 -1.94
N PRO A 31 13.92 -8.88 -2.85
CA PRO A 31 13.71 -9.06 -4.29
C PRO A 31 13.50 -10.52 -4.66
N ALA A 32 12.66 -10.77 -5.67
CA ALA A 32 12.43 -12.12 -6.21
C ALA A 32 12.07 -12.04 -7.69
N PRO A 33 12.34 -13.10 -8.48
CA PRO A 33 12.14 -13.06 -9.94
C PRO A 33 10.69 -12.84 -10.39
N THR A 34 9.72 -13.22 -9.54
CA THR A 34 8.28 -13.20 -9.89
C THR A 34 7.46 -12.25 -9.03
N LYS A 35 8.12 -11.39 -8.27
CA LYS A 35 7.47 -10.51 -7.30
C LYS A 35 7.86 -9.06 -7.53
N PHE A 36 6.89 -8.16 -7.35
CA PHE A 36 7.17 -6.73 -7.28
C PHE A 36 7.47 -6.33 -5.84
N CYS A 37 8.49 -5.49 -5.66
CA CYS A 37 8.79 -4.87 -4.38
C CYS A 37 7.99 -3.58 -4.27
N VAL A 38 6.98 -3.58 -3.40
CA VAL A 38 6.07 -2.47 -3.21
C VAL A 38 6.21 -1.94 -1.78
N GLY A 39 6.07 -0.64 -1.63
CA GLY A 39 6.04 0.03 -0.33
C GLY A 39 4.79 0.88 -0.20
N ALA A 40 4.29 1.01 1.03
CA ALA A 40 3.08 1.77 1.32
C ALA A 40 3.21 2.54 2.62
N VAL A 41 2.51 3.68 2.70
CA VAL A 41 2.44 4.52 3.89
C VAL A 41 1.00 4.96 4.10
N LEU A 42 0.47 4.71 5.28
CA LEU A 42 -0.88 5.15 5.67
C LEU A 42 -0.75 6.41 6.51
N VAL A 43 -1.47 7.45 6.15
CA VAL A 43 -1.31 8.80 6.72
C VAL A 43 -2.64 9.39 7.18
N ASP A 44 -2.64 10.00 8.37
CA ASP A 44 -3.68 10.94 8.77
C ASP A 44 -3.32 12.30 8.16
N ALA A 45 -3.99 12.67 7.07
CA ALA A 45 -3.66 13.88 6.32
C ALA A 45 -4.02 15.17 7.08
N GLU A 46 -5.02 15.14 7.95
CA GLU A 46 -5.40 16.30 8.75
C GLU A 46 -4.35 16.63 9.80
N ALA A 47 -3.88 15.62 10.53
CA ALA A 47 -2.83 15.79 11.53
C ALA A 47 -1.42 15.74 10.95
N ASN A 48 -1.28 15.43 9.67
CA ASN A 48 0.00 15.19 8.99
C ASN A 48 0.85 14.16 9.74
N LYS A 49 0.25 13.00 10.04
CA LYS A 49 0.86 11.96 10.86
C LYS A 49 0.88 10.63 10.13
N ILE A 50 2.03 9.97 10.13
CA ILE A 50 2.14 8.61 9.60
C ILE A 50 1.53 7.64 10.61
N LEU A 51 0.52 6.89 10.16
CA LEU A 51 -0.17 5.89 10.98
C LEU A 51 0.51 4.54 10.89
N SER A 52 1.00 4.17 9.72
CA SER A 52 1.64 2.88 9.49
C SER A 52 2.42 2.88 8.18
N THR A 53 3.34 1.94 8.06
CA THR A 53 4.09 1.66 6.84
C THR A 53 3.97 0.18 6.50
N GLY A 54 4.28 -0.18 5.27
CA GLY A 54 4.28 -1.58 4.86
C GLY A 54 5.16 -1.81 3.64
N TYR A 55 5.66 -3.02 3.50
CA TYR A 55 6.35 -3.45 2.29
C TYR A 55 6.01 -4.91 1.99
N SER A 56 6.15 -5.29 0.74
CA SER A 56 5.82 -6.65 0.28
C SER A 56 6.59 -7.70 1.09
N LEU A 57 5.89 -8.69 1.61
CA LEU A 57 6.41 -9.77 2.45
C LEU A 57 6.92 -9.35 3.84
N GLU A 58 6.56 -8.16 4.32
CA GLU A 58 6.94 -7.73 5.66
C GLU A 58 6.38 -8.65 6.75
N LEU A 59 5.09 -8.99 6.65
CA LEU A 59 4.42 -9.88 7.58
C LEU A 59 4.39 -11.30 7.04
N PRO A 60 4.31 -12.33 7.92
CA PRO A 60 4.17 -13.72 7.49
C PRO A 60 2.95 -13.90 6.58
N GLY A 61 3.10 -14.70 5.52
CA GLY A 61 2.01 -15.08 4.65
C GLY A 61 1.12 -16.17 5.26
N GLU A 62 0.15 -16.61 4.48
CA GLU A 62 -0.75 -17.71 4.85
C GLU A 62 -1.50 -17.49 6.18
N ARG A 63 -2.01 -16.29 6.37
CA ARG A 63 -2.84 -15.98 7.53
C ARG A 63 -4.18 -16.71 7.42
N LEU A 64 -4.79 -17.03 8.56
CA LEU A 64 -6.08 -17.74 8.60
C LEU A 64 -7.14 -16.98 7.78
N GLY A 65 -7.71 -17.65 6.80
CA GLY A 65 -8.71 -17.07 5.91
C GLY A 65 -8.14 -16.12 4.83
N ASP A 66 -6.82 -15.99 4.74
CA ASP A 66 -6.17 -15.08 3.81
C ASP A 66 -4.84 -15.68 3.34
N PRO A 67 -4.88 -16.70 2.47
CA PRO A 67 -3.69 -17.44 2.04
C PRO A 67 -2.80 -16.64 1.10
N GLY A 68 -1.53 -16.97 1.10
CA GLY A 68 -0.54 -16.38 0.19
C GLY A 68 0.34 -15.33 0.85
N LYS A 69 1.15 -14.70 0.03
CA LYS A 69 2.15 -13.72 0.49
C LYS A 69 1.49 -12.37 0.78
N THR A 70 2.03 -11.65 1.78
CA THR A 70 1.49 -10.34 2.14
C THR A 70 1.95 -9.24 1.16
N HIS A 71 1.05 -8.32 0.85
CA HIS A 71 1.33 -7.12 0.08
C HIS A 71 1.59 -5.92 1.00
N ALA A 72 2.20 -4.87 0.47
CA ALA A 72 2.55 -3.68 1.24
C ALA A 72 1.35 -3.01 1.89
N GLU A 73 0.29 -2.78 1.13
CA GLU A 73 -0.94 -2.16 1.61
C GLU A 73 -1.59 -3.02 2.72
N GLN A 74 -1.61 -4.33 2.51
CA GLN A 74 -2.11 -5.30 3.49
C GLN A 74 -1.33 -5.18 4.80
N CYS A 75 -0.01 -5.12 4.75
CA CYS A 75 0.83 -4.98 5.94
C CYS A 75 0.55 -3.68 6.70
N CYS A 76 0.38 -2.56 5.97
CA CYS A 76 -0.02 -1.30 6.58
C CYS A 76 -1.30 -1.43 7.40
N LEU A 77 -2.34 -2.00 6.80
CA LEU A 77 -3.66 -2.11 7.42
C LEU A 77 -3.65 -3.08 8.59
N ILE A 78 -3.01 -4.23 8.44
CA ILE A 78 -2.93 -5.23 9.51
C ILE A 78 -2.22 -4.67 10.74
N LYS A 79 -1.10 -3.97 10.55
CA LYS A 79 -0.34 -3.44 11.69
C LYS A 79 -1.14 -2.41 12.49
N VAL A 80 -1.89 -1.54 11.82
CA VAL A 80 -2.74 -0.57 12.53
C VAL A 80 -3.89 -1.28 13.24
N ALA A 81 -4.52 -2.26 12.59
CA ALA A 81 -5.58 -3.04 13.23
C ALA A 81 -5.08 -3.76 14.48
N GLU A 82 -3.90 -4.36 14.44
CA GLU A 82 -3.28 -5.01 15.59
C GLU A 82 -3.01 -4.03 16.73
N MET A 83 -2.57 -2.80 16.42
CA MET A 83 -2.37 -1.76 17.42
C MET A 83 -3.65 -1.40 18.17
N HIS A 84 -4.81 -1.52 17.51
CA HIS A 84 -6.12 -1.25 18.11
C HIS A 84 -6.83 -2.49 18.63
N GLY A 85 -6.20 -3.67 18.52
CA GLY A 85 -6.83 -4.92 18.96
C GLY A 85 -8.05 -5.32 18.13
N LEU A 86 -8.10 -4.90 16.85
CA LEU A 86 -9.22 -5.15 15.95
C LEU A 86 -8.81 -6.06 14.79
N PRO A 87 -9.76 -6.83 14.24
CA PRO A 87 -9.54 -7.46 12.95
C PRO A 87 -9.45 -6.40 11.86
N GLU A 88 -8.73 -6.69 10.78
CA GLU A 88 -8.47 -5.75 9.69
C GLU A 88 -9.77 -5.17 9.10
N GLU A 89 -10.82 -5.99 8.94
CA GLU A 89 -12.10 -5.57 8.37
C GLU A 89 -12.85 -4.54 9.23
N ARG A 90 -12.48 -4.37 10.49
CA ARG A 90 -13.07 -3.37 11.37
C ARG A 90 -12.23 -2.10 11.52
N LEU A 91 -11.12 -2.02 10.80
CA LEU A 91 -10.19 -0.91 10.90
C LEU A 91 -10.85 0.45 10.60
N GLY A 92 -11.85 0.48 9.72
CA GLY A 92 -12.59 1.70 9.41
C GLY A 92 -13.24 2.38 10.61
N GLU A 93 -13.47 1.64 11.71
CA GLU A 93 -14.09 2.19 12.92
C GLU A 93 -13.14 3.09 13.72
N VAL A 94 -11.83 2.97 13.51
CA VAL A 94 -10.81 3.67 14.31
C VAL A 94 -9.89 4.57 13.49
N LEU A 95 -9.94 4.50 12.15
CA LEU A 95 -9.12 5.38 11.33
C LEU A 95 -9.59 6.83 11.41
N PRO A 96 -8.66 7.78 11.46
CA PRO A 96 -9.00 9.22 11.41
C PRO A 96 -9.81 9.58 10.16
N ASP A 97 -10.59 10.67 10.24
CA ASP A 97 -11.53 11.07 9.18
C ASP A 97 -10.87 11.36 7.83
N ASN A 98 -9.63 11.78 7.81
CA ASN A 98 -8.91 12.07 6.58
C ASN A 98 -7.68 11.18 6.40
N THR A 99 -7.91 9.87 6.46
CA THR A 99 -6.86 8.88 6.24
C THR A 99 -6.65 8.65 4.75
N VAL A 100 -5.39 8.73 4.30
CA VAL A 100 -5.00 8.51 2.91
C VAL A 100 -3.89 7.46 2.83
N LEU A 101 -3.79 6.80 1.70
CA LEU A 101 -2.80 5.75 1.46
C LEU A 101 -1.87 6.14 0.31
N TYR A 102 -0.56 6.07 0.56
CA TYR A 102 0.46 6.17 -0.47
C TYR A 102 0.99 4.77 -0.76
N THR A 103 1.02 4.39 -2.01
CA THR A 103 1.59 3.09 -2.43
C THR A 103 2.41 3.27 -3.70
N THR A 104 3.58 2.65 -3.76
CA THR A 104 4.47 2.80 -4.92
C THR A 104 3.89 2.18 -6.18
N MET A 105 3.03 1.17 -6.04
CA MET A 105 2.35 0.52 -7.16
C MET A 105 0.84 0.52 -6.91
N GLU A 106 0.06 0.67 -7.98
CA GLU A 106 -1.40 0.63 -7.93
C GLU A 106 -1.90 -0.63 -7.20
N PRO A 107 -2.87 -0.51 -6.27
CA PRO A 107 -3.40 -1.66 -5.54
C PRO A 107 -3.92 -2.76 -6.47
N CYS A 108 -3.59 -3.99 -6.16
CA CYS A 108 -4.00 -5.13 -6.99
C CYS A 108 -5.51 -5.35 -6.94
N ASN A 109 -6.07 -5.77 -8.07
CA ASN A 109 -7.49 -6.12 -8.21
C ASN A 109 -7.71 -7.62 -8.44
N GLU A 110 -6.65 -8.37 -8.72
CA GLU A 110 -6.67 -9.83 -8.86
C GLU A 110 -5.43 -10.43 -8.23
N ARG A 111 -5.58 -11.63 -7.65
CA ARG A 111 -4.45 -12.36 -7.06
C ARG A 111 -4.59 -13.85 -7.37
N LEU A 112 -3.53 -14.41 -7.91
CA LEU A 112 -3.48 -15.84 -8.28
C LEU A 112 -3.56 -16.77 -7.07
N SER A 113 -3.14 -16.31 -5.90
CA SER A 113 -3.18 -17.09 -4.66
C SER A 113 -4.59 -17.28 -4.07
N GLY A 114 -5.60 -16.56 -4.59
CA GLY A 114 -6.93 -16.53 -4.00
C GLY A 114 -7.03 -15.65 -2.76
N ASN A 115 -5.95 -14.97 -2.39
CA ASN A 115 -5.92 -14.02 -1.29
C ASN A 115 -6.77 -12.80 -1.63
N ARG A 116 -7.29 -12.12 -0.59
CA ARG A 116 -8.08 -10.88 -0.78
C ARG A 116 -7.20 -9.81 -1.44
N THR A 117 -7.72 -9.16 -2.48
CA THR A 117 -6.99 -8.11 -3.19
C THR A 117 -6.86 -6.85 -2.34
N CYS A 118 -5.86 -6.01 -2.64
CA CYS A 118 -5.68 -4.74 -1.93
C CYS A 118 -6.85 -3.78 -2.20
N VAL A 119 -7.41 -3.80 -3.41
CA VAL A 119 -8.63 -3.02 -3.72
C VAL A 119 -9.79 -3.44 -2.82
N ASP A 120 -10.05 -4.74 -2.68
CA ASP A 120 -11.11 -5.24 -1.80
C ASP A 120 -10.87 -4.86 -0.33
N ARG A 121 -9.61 -4.90 0.12
CA ARG A 121 -9.26 -4.50 1.50
C ARG A 121 -9.59 -3.03 1.76
N ILE A 122 -9.33 -2.17 0.80
CA ILE A 122 -9.63 -0.74 0.89
C ILE A 122 -11.15 -0.51 0.86
N LEU A 123 -11.85 -1.15 -0.07
CA LEU A 123 -13.29 -0.99 -0.27
C LEU A 123 -14.10 -1.43 0.96
N ARG A 124 -13.71 -2.54 1.60
CA ARG A 124 -14.46 -3.04 2.76
C ARG A 124 -14.35 -2.14 4.00
N LEU A 125 -13.46 -1.14 3.99
CA LEU A 125 -13.38 -0.15 5.05
C LEU A 125 -14.42 0.98 4.93
N ASN A 126 -15.32 0.88 3.95
CA ASN A 126 -16.49 1.75 3.79
C ASN A 126 -16.14 3.24 3.70
N GLY A 127 -15.11 3.58 2.92
CA GLY A 127 -14.71 4.96 2.71
C GLY A 127 -13.81 5.54 3.80
N ALA A 128 -13.29 4.74 4.71
CA ALA A 128 -12.35 5.21 5.73
C ALA A 128 -11.05 5.71 5.12
N ILE A 129 -10.61 5.14 4.00
CA ILE A 129 -9.48 5.66 3.21
C ILE A 129 -10.06 6.60 2.16
N LYS A 130 -9.69 7.89 2.23
CA LYS A 130 -10.29 8.95 1.41
C LYS A 130 -9.65 9.12 0.04
N THR A 131 -8.37 8.83 -0.09
CA THR A 131 -7.60 8.97 -1.32
C THR A 131 -6.49 7.94 -1.36
N VAL A 132 -6.23 7.39 -2.53
CA VAL A 132 -5.07 6.52 -2.78
C VAL A 132 -4.12 7.24 -3.74
N TYR A 133 -2.91 7.49 -3.28
CA TYR A 133 -1.83 8.06 -4.09
C TYR A 133 -0.95 6.93 -4.60
N VAL A 134 -0.68 6.92 -5.89
CA VAL A 134 0.00 5.82 -6.58
C VAL A 134 1.26 6.34 -7.29
N GLY A 135 2.36 5.59 -7.18
CA GLY A 135 3.60 5.92 -7.89
C GLY A 135 3.61 5.45 -9.33
N ILE A 136 3.28 4.18 -9.55
CA ILE A 136 3.17 3.60 -10.90
C ILE A 136 1.92 2.73 -10.99
N LYS A 137 1.44 2.55 -12.21
CA LYS A 137 0.34 1.62 -12.49
C LYS A 137 0.87 0.19 -12.41
N GLU A 138 -0.02 -0.74 -12.04
CA GLU A 138 0.30 -2.16 -12.10
C GLU A 138 0.60 -2.54 -13.56
N PRO A 139 1.73 -3.25 -13.83
CA PRO A 139 2.05 -3.64 -15.21
C PRO A 139 0.97 -4.53 -15.83
N GLU A 140 0.52 -4.18 -17.02
CA GLU A 140 -0.57 -4.86 -17.73
C GLU A 140 -0.22 -6.28 -18.21
N THR A 141 1.04 -6.67 -18.12
CA THR A 141 1.54 -7.94 -18.64
C THR A 141 0.98 -9.19 -17.95
N PHE A 142 0.37 -9.05 -16.78
CA PHE A 142 -0.08 -10.20 -16.00
C PHE A 142 -1.59 -10.39 -15.97
N ILE A 143 -2.33 -9.31 -16.12
CA ILE A 143 -3.78 -9.34 -15.88
C ILE A 143 -4.42 -8.31 -16.80
N GLY A 144 -4.99 -8.58 -17.86
CA GLY A 144 -5.71 -7.66 -18.73
C GLY A 144 -5.93 -6.25 -18.14
N GLN A 145 -7.02 -5.62 -18.29
CA GLN A 145 -7.26 -4.28 -17.75
C GLN A 145 -7.40 -4.30 -16.23
N ASN A 146 -6.57 -3.51 -15.53
CA ASN A 146 -6.75 -3.31 -14.09
C ASN A 146 -7.99 -2.43 -13.85
N SER A 147 -9.09 -3.05 -13.44
CA SER A 147 -10.33 -2.35 -13.10
C SER A 147 -10.36 -1.85 -11.64
N GLY A 148 -9.29 -2.06 -10.88
CA GLY A 148 -9.23 -1.67 -9.47
C GLY A 148 -9.40 -0.17 -9.28
N ARG A 149 -8.74 0.64 -10.10
CA ARG A 149 -8.90 2.09 -10.07
C ARG A 149 -10.35 2.52 -10.25
N ALA A 150 -11.03 1.96 -11.25
CA ALA A 150 -12.43 2.28 -11.51
C ALA A 150 -13.32 1.92 -10.32
N ARG A 151 -13.08 0.76 -9.71
CA ARG A 151 -13.84 0.33 -8.52
C ARG A 151 -13.66 1.28 -7.35
N LEU A 152 -12.43 1.75 -7.12
CA LEU A 152 -12.14 2.72 -6.05
C LEU A 152 -12.81 4.05 -6.34
N GLU A 153 -12.69 4.56 -7.55
CA GLU A 153 -13.30 5.84 -7.95
C GLU A 153 -14.83 5.80 -7.88
N GLU A 154 -15.45 4.70 -8.29
CA GLU A 154 -16.90 4.50 -8.15
C GLU A 154 -17.36 4.51 -6.68
N ALA A 155 -16.49 4.07 -5.78
CA ALA A 155 -16.75 4.11 -4.33
C ALA A 155 -16.46 5.48 -3.71
N GLY A 156 -16.09 6.48 -4.51
CA GLY A 156 -15.77 7.82 -4.04
C GLY A 156 -14.35 8.00 -3.53
N ILE A 157 -13.45 7.08 -3.88
CA ILE A 157 -12.03 7.13 -3.48
C ILE A 157 -11.18 7.51 -4.70
N PRO A 158 -10.74 8.78 -4.82
CA PRO A 158 -9.86 9.18 -5.92
C PRO A 158 -8.54 8.42 -5.91
N VAL A 159 -8.06 8.06 -7.08
CA VAL A 159 -6.73 7.46 -7.28
C VAL A 159 -5.88 8.46 -8.05
N THR A 160 -4.86 8.99 -7.39
CA THR A 160 -4.03 10.08 -7.91
C THR A 160 -2.59 9.60 -8.11
N ILE A 161 -2.04 9.78 -9.31
CA ILE A 161 -0.66 9.41 -9.59
C ILE A 161 0.26 10.54 -9.13
N VAL A 162 1.30 10.19 -8.36
CA VAL A 162 2.37 11.12 -7.98
C VAL A 162 3.43 11.08 -9.07
N GLU A 163 3.49 12.12 -9.87
CA GLU A 163 4.35 12.19 -11.05
C GLU A 163 5.84 12.35 -10.71
N GLY A 164 6.70 11.94 -11.65
CA GLY A 164 8.13 12.22 -11.61
C GLY A 164 8.99 11.17 -10.91
N MET A 165 8.41 10.06 -10.45
CA MET A 165 9.16 9.02 -9.76
C MET A 165 9.09 7.64 -10.44
N GLN A 166 8.45 7.56 -11.60
CA GLN A 166 8.13 6.30 -12.26
C GLN A 166 9.34 5.41 -12.49
N ASP A 167 10.43 5.95 -13.03
CA ASP A 167 11.63 5.17 -13.35
C ASP A 167 12.29 4.60 -12.10
N ARG A 168 12.38 5.40 -11.04
CA ARG A 168 12.97 4.98 -9.75
C ARG A 168 12.12 3.91 -9.09
N ILE A 169 10.80 4.07 -9.11
CA ILE A 169 9.88 3.08 -8.54
C ILE A 169 9.94 1.78 -9.33
N LEU A 170 9.94 1.85 -10.65
CA LEU A 170 10.03 0.66 -11.50
C LEU A 170 11.32 -0.12 -11.24
N GLU A 171 12.44 0.58 -11.09
CA GLU A 171 13.73 -0.05 -10.78
C GLU A 171 13.68 -0.84 -9.46
N VAL A 172 13.13 -0.24 -8.41
CA VAL A 172 12.98 -0.93 -7.12
C VAL A 172 11.97 -2.06 -7.21
N SER A 173 10.82 -1.83 -7.85
CA SER A 173 9.74 -2.82 -7.96
C SER A 173 10.19 -4.09 -8.66
N THR A 174 11.08 -3.97 -9.65
CA THR A 174 11.55 -5.08 -10.47
C THR A 174 12.99 -5.51 -10.15
N ALA A 175 13.50 -5.14 -8.98
CA ALA A 175 14.91 -5.37 -8.62
C ALA A 175 15.34 -6.85 -8.68
N GLY A 176 14.43 -7.78 -8.39
CA GLY A 176 14.71 -9.22 -8.45
C GLY A 176 14.37 -9.89 -9.78
N HIS A 177 13.81 -9.15 -10.75
CA HIS A 177 13.41 -9.70 -12.03
C HIS A 177 14.62 -9.97 -12.92
N GLU A 178 14.57 -11.11 -13.65
CA GLU A 178 15.61 -11.40 -14.62
C GLU A 178 15.58 -10.37 -15.75
N ARG A 179 16.74 -9.78 -16.04
CA ARG A 179 16.91 -8.90 -17.18
C ARG A 179 17.52 -9.70 -18.33
N SER A 180 16.75 -9.87 -19.36
CA SER A 180 17.24 -10.47 -20.61
C SER A 180 18.05 -9.44 -21.41
#